data_179c6c9768697776a54dd980c0850c4d
#
_entry.id   179c6c9768697776a54dd980c0850c4d
#
_cell.length_a   1.000
_cell.length_b   1.000
_cell.length_c   1.000
_cell.angle_alpha   90.00
_cell.angle_beta   90.00
_cell.angle_gamma   90.00
#
_symmetry.space_group_name_H-M   'P 1'
#
loop_
_entity.id
_entity.type
_entity.pdbx_description
1 polymer ?
#
loop_
_entity_poly.entity_id
_entity_poly.type
_entity_poly.pdbx_seq_one_letter_code
_entity_poly.pdbx_strand_id
1 'polypeptide(L)'
;PAAPAARHRDHGLALWAAAATTLSVLACCTFWIATGWTDGASAALFAALVGSFLAGLDDPLPAFRRFFGVILVVIAVTGIYAFGILPRVTTFELLVVALAPTFLLFGWMTARPATGSAGSWLAIFTSVQLALQSSYSADFGSFANASLSLVVGVALTAATCGIVRTLGAAWIASRLVRSNWRTLAAVAARSAPRDRAVIGGLIQHRLALLAARIAVVPAEAQSDAANLLQLRTALNVIDVRHASLGLSRAAVAGIDALFDRLASAARNHTAGRLPDELVGRLDNAIASTLREPASKSRNDALIGLAGIRAGLFPGARSYQPRLSNQEGIAA
;
A
#
# COMPACT_ATOMS: atom_id res chain seq x y z
N PRO A 1 3.69 7.47 -25.64
CA PRO A 1 3.76 8.06 -24.32
C PRO A 1 2.81 7.30 -23.41
N ALA A 2 3.39 6.54 -22.45
CA ALA A 2 2.59 5.85 -21.46
C ALA A 2 1.86 6.90 -20.61
N ALA A 3 0.53 6.78 -20.52
CA ALA A 3 -0.27 7.63 -19.64
C ALA A 3 0.29 7.53 -18.21
N PRO A 4 0.39 8.65 -17.47
CA PRO A 4 0.88 8.61 -16.10
C PRO A 4 -0.05 7.72 -15.29
N ALA A 5 0.50 6.65 -14.71
CA ALA A 5 -0.24 5.75 -13.84
C ALA A 5 -0.86 6.58 -12.72
N ALA A 6 -2.19 6.63 -12.68
CA ALA A 6 -2.95 7.34 -11.66
C ALA A 6 -2.61 6.71 -10.30
N ARG A 7 -1.66 7.30 -9.58
CA ARG A 7 -1.32 6.91 -8.20
C ARG A 7 -2.51 7.23 -7.31
N HIS A 8 -3.16 6.21 -6.82
CA HIS A 8 -4.17 6.39 -5.79
C HIS A 8 -3.48 6.91 -4.52
N ARG A 9 -3.68 8.20 -4.20
CA ARG A 9 -3.24 8.78 -2.93
C ARG A 9 -4.23 8.35 -1.84
N ASP A 10 -3.85 7.35 -1.06
CA ASP A 10 -4.65 6.96 0.11
C ASP A 10 -4.36 7.91 1.29
N HIS A 11 -5.16 8.98 1.37
CA HIS A 11 -5.08 9.96 2.46
C HIS A 11 -5.22 9.32 3.85
N GLY A 12 -5.89 8.17 3.96
CA GLY A 12 -6.03 7.47 5.21
C GLY A 12 -4.75 6.78 5.65
N LEU A 13 -3.98 6.23 4.70
CA LEU A 13 -2.67 5.66 4.98
C LEU A 13 -1.68 6.74 5.42
N ALA A 14 -1.72 7.91 4.75
CA ALA A 14 -0.90 9.06 5.10
C ALA A 14 -1.25 9.59 6.51
N LEU A 15 -2.55 9.71 6.84
CA LEU A 15 -2.99 10.14 8.17
C LEU A 15 -2.58 9.14 9.26
N TRP A 16 -2.66 7.84 8.98
CA TRP A 16 -2.26 6.78 9.89
C TRP A 16 -0.74 6.78 10.14
N ALA A 17 0.06 6.98 9.10
CA ALA A 17 1.51 7.13 9.21
C ALA A 17 1.89 8.39 10.01
N ALA A 18 1.21 9.51 9.76
CA ALA A 18 1.39 10.74 10.52
C ALA A 18 1.05 10.54 12.01
N ALA A 19 -0.06 9.88 12.31
CA ALA A 19 -0.46 9.56 13.68
C ALA A 19 0.57 8.66 14.37
N ALA A 20 1.12 7.65 13.68
CA ALA A 20 2.17 6.79 14.22
C ALA A 20 3.44 7.58 14.55
N THR A 21 3.88 8.47 13.65
CA THR A 21 5.04 9.33 13.88
C THR A 21 4.81 10.29 15.05
N THR A 22 3.65 10.95 15.10
CA THR A 22 3.28 11.83 16.21
C THR A 22 3.28 11.07 17.54
N LEU A 23 2.70 9.88 17.58
CA LEU A 23 2.67 9.04 18.78
C LEU A 23 4.08 8.62 19.21
N SER A 24 4.98 8.34 18.26
CA SER A 24 6.39 8.04 18.54
C SER A 24 7.11 9.21 19.19
N VAL A 25 6.91 10.43 18.68
CA VAL A 25 7.48 11.66 19.26
C VAL A 25 6.93 11.90 20.65
N LEU A 26 5.62 11.80 20.84
CA LEU A 26 4.99 11.95 22.16
C LEU A 26 5.50 10.90 23.16
N ALA A 27 5.70 9.66 22.74
CA ALA A 27 6.27 8.62 23.59
C ALA A 27 7.71 8.95 24.00
N CYS A 28 8.54 9.46 23.06
CA CYS A 28 9.89 9.93 23.37
C CYS A 28 9.87 11.12 24.33
N CYS A 29 9.00 12.09 24.12
CA CYS A 29 8.84 13.25 25.03
C CYS A 29 8.40 12.81 26.42
N THR A 30 7.43 11.91 26.52
CA THR A 30 6.95 11.37 27.81
C THR A 30 8.07 10.64 28.53
N PHE A 31 8.81 9.78 27.82
CA PHE A 31 9.95 9.06 28.39
C PHE A 31 11.04 10.03 28.87
N TRP A 32 11.40 11.02 28.05
CA TRP A 32 12.36 12.04 28.40
C TRP A 32 11.97 12.82 29.66
N ILE A 33 10.73 13.34 29.70
CA ILE A 33 10.24 14.12 30.85
C ILE A 33 10.16 13.24 32.12
N ALA A 34 9.67 12.00 31.99
CA ALA A 34 9.52 11.09 33.13
C ALA A 34 10.87 10.64 33.72
N THR A 35 11.92 10.53 32.90
CA THR A 35 13.25 10.10 33.34
C THR A 35 14.18 11.27 33.72
N GLY A 36 13.82 12.51 33.39
CA GLY A 36 14.71 13.68 33.56
C GLY A 36 16.01 13.58 32.75
N TRP A 37 16.01 12.80 31.64
CA TRP A 37 17.20 12.59 30.83
C TRP A 37 17.61 13.83 30.04
N THR A 38 18.81 14.36 30.27
CA THR A 38 19.28 15.64 29.71
C THR A 38 19.25 15.69 28.18
N ASP A 39 19.60 14.59 27.50
CA ASP A 39 19.64 14.50 26.03
C ASP A 39 18.37 13.87 25.42
N GLY A 40 17.34 13.67 26.21
CA GLY A 40 16.09 13.04 25.76
C GLY A 40 15.37 13.80 24.65
N ALA A 41 15.57 15.11 24.55
CA ALA A 41 15.05 15.93 23.44
C ALA A 41 15.58 15.46 22.09
N SER A 42 16.86 15.03 22.03
CA SER A 42 17.48 14.48 20.82
C SER A 42 16.82 13.17 20.39
N ALA A 43 16.38 12.33 21.34
CA ALA A 43 15.63 11.10 21.01
C ALA A 43 14.29 11.43 20.32
N ALA A 44 13.57 12.46 20.77
CA ALA A 44 12.34 12.91 20.13
C ALA A 44 12.58 13.48 18.72
N LEU A 45 13.70 14.21 18.52
CA LEU A 45 14.13 14.69 17.20
C LEU A 45 14.39 13.51 16.25
N PHE A 46 15.14 12.51 16.68
CA PHE A 46 15.42 11.33 15.86
C PHE A 46 14.17 10.50 15.58
N ALA A 47 13.24 10.40 16.54
CA ALA A 47 11.95 9.77 16.31
C ALA A 47 11.16 10.50 15.22
N ALA A 48 11.12 11.82 15.22
CA ALA A 48 10.45 12.63 14.20
C ALA A 48 11.10 12.46 12.82
N LEU A 49 12.43 12.52 12.74
CA LEU A 49 13.16 12.34 11.49
C LEU A 49 12.90 10.96 10.88
N VAL A 50 13.14 9.91 11.65
CA VAL A 50 13.02 8.52 11.17
C VAL A 50 11.57 8.18 10.85
N GLY A 51 10.63 8.58 11.70
CA GLY A 51 9.21 8.40 11.45
C GLY A 51 8.76 9.07 10.15
N SER A 52 9.24 10.28 9.87
CA SER A 52 8.92 11.01 8.63
C SER A 52 9.51 10.34 7.38
N PHE A 53 10.78 9.87 7.43
CA PHE A 53 11.39 9.17 6.31
C PHE A 53 10.72 7.83 5.99
N LEU A 54 10.24 7.13 7.01
CA LEU A 54 9.62 5.81 6.86
C LEU A 54 8.09 5.86 6.71
N ALA A 55 7.48 7.03 6.91
CA ALA A 55 6.02 7.23 6.82
C ALA A 55 5.44 6.85 5.44
N GLY A 56 6.23 7.00 4.37
CA GLY A 56 5.83 6.67 3.00
C GLY A 56 5.96 5.20 2.63
N LEU A 57 6.46 4.34 3.51
CA LEU A 57 6.68 2.92 3.23
C LEU A 57 5.46 2.08 3.63
N ASP A 58 5.04 1.20 2.73
CA ASP A 58 3.93 0.26 2.99
C ASP A 58 4.29 -0.75 4.09
N ASP A 59 5.57 -1.19 4.16
CA ASP A 59 6.12 -2.00 5.25
C ASP A 59 7.40 -1.39 5.83
N PRO A 60 7.32 -0.63 6.93
CA PRO A 60 8.48 -0.01 7.54
C PRO A 60 9.36 -0.98 8.37
N LEU A 61 8.86 -2.15 8.80
CA LEU A 61 9.62 -3.06 9.68
C LEU A 61 10.95 -3.55 9.08
N PRO A 62 11.00 -4.05 7.81
CA PRO A 62 12.28 -4.39 7.19
C PRO A 62 13.19 -3.18 7.00
N ALA A 63 12.62 -2.00 6.76
CA ALA A 63 13.36 -0.76 6.65
C ALA A 63 13.98 -0.34 7.98
N PHE A 64 13.26 -0.49 9.11
CA PHE A 64 13.79 -0.25 10.45
C PHE A 64 15.01 -1.14 10.77
N ARG A 65 14.96 -2.43 10.40
CA ARG A 65 16.10 -3.33 10.59
C ARG A 65 17.35 -2.88 9.83
N ARG A 66 17.18 -2.49 8.55
CA ARG A 66 18.29 -1.95 7.74
C ARG A 66 18.78 -0.63 8.29
N PHE A 67 17.86 0.24 8.69
CA PHE A 67 18.17 1.53 9.26
C PHE A 67 18.94 1.40 10.58
N PHE A 68 18.63 0.43 11.43
CA PHE A 68 19.35 0.16 12.65
C PHE A 68 20.82 -0.21 12.38
N GLY A 69 21.08 -1.02 11.34
CA GLY A 69 22.44 -1.29 10.87
C GLY A 69 23.17 -0.01 10.42
N VAL A 70 22.49 0.89 9.71
CA VAL A 70 23.05 2.19 9.31
C VAL A 70 23.43 3.03 10.55
N ILE A 71 22.58 3.07 11.58
CA ILE A 71 22.87 3.80 12.82
C ILE A 71 24.13 3.31 13.50
N LEU A 72 24.34 2.00 13.59
CA LEU A 72 25.57 1.45 14.17
C LEU A 72 26.80 1.92 13.40
N VAL A 73 26.73 1.95 12.07
CA VAL A 73 27.80 2.51 11.23
C VAL A 73 27.98 4.00 11.45
N VAL A 74 26.91 4.78 11.58
CA VAL A 74 26.96 6.21 11.88
C VAL A 74 27.69 6.45 13.21
N ILE A 75 27.32 5.74 14.28
CA ILE A 75 27.95 5.88 15.59
C ILE A 75 29.44 5.55 15.51
N ALA A 76 29.81 4.46 14.82
CA ALA A 76 31.20 4.08 14.66
C ALA A 76 32.00 5.14 13.87
N VAL A 77 31.48 5.59 12.73
CA VAL A 77 32.11 6.61 11.89
C VAL A 77 32.27 7.91 12.65
N THR A 78 31.19 8.40 13.29
CA THR A 78 31.23 9.67 14.04
C THR A 78 32.16 9.58 15.25
N GLY A 79 32.24 8.45 15.93
CA GLY A 79 33.20 8.21 17.01
C GLY A 79 34.65 8.27 16.54
N ILE A 80 34.97 7.63 15.39
CA ILE A 80 36.30 7.70 14.78
C ILE A 80 36.64 9.16 14.43
N TYR A 81 35.71 9.88 13.84
CA TYR A 81 35.93 11.30 13.53
C TYR A 81 36.10 12.14 14.79
N ALA A 82 35.17 12.06 15.74
CA ALA A 82 35.19 12.88 16.95
C ALA A 82 36.46 12.69 17.78
N PHE A 83 36.91 11.45 17.97
CA PHE A 83 38.03 11.19 18.89
C PHE A 83 39.36 10.85 18.18
N GLY A 84 39.32 10.42 16.93
CA GLY A 84 40.54 10.01 16.19
C GLY A 84 41.06 11.09 15.24
N ILE A 85 40.16 11.73 14.48
CA ILE A 85 40.52 12.61 13.36
C ILE A 85 40.45 14.08 13.75
N LEU A 86 39.30 14.55 14.23
CA LEU A 86 39.04 15.98 14.50
C LEU A 86 40.01 16.63 15.52
N PRO A 87 40.52 15.92 16.55
CA PRO A 87 41.52 16.50 17.42
C PRO A 87 42.82 16.94 16.72
N ARG A 88 43.09 16.39 15.53
CA ARG A 88 44.29 16.70 14.73
C ARG A 88 44.02 17.73 13.65
N VAL A 89 42.79 18.14 13.48
CA VAL A 89 42.35 19.07 12.42
C VAL A 89 42.40 20.49 12.97
N THR A 90 43.34 21.31 12.45
CA THR A 90 43.55 22.68 12.93
C THR A 90 43.14 23.75 11.91
N THR A 91 42.98 23.37 10.63
CA THR A 91 42.61 24.29 9.56
C THR A 91 41.38 23.78 8.79
N PHE A 92 40.71 24.74 8.12
CA PHE A 92 39.50 24.40 7.33
C PHE A 92 39.82 23.45 6.17
N GLU A 93 40.96 23.63 5.50
CA GLU A 93 41.38 22.78 4.38
C GLU A 93 41.61 21.34 4.84
N LEU A 94 42.21 21.16 6.01
CA LEU A 94 42.42 19.83 6.60
C LEU A 94 41.08 19.19 6.97
N LEU A 95 40.11 19.99 7.44
CA LEU A 95 38.76 19.51 7.72
C LEU A 95 38.07 19.00 6.43
N VAL A 96 38.16 19.74 5.35
CA VAL A 96 37.60 19.33 4.06
C VAL A 96 38.26 18.05 3.57
N VAL A 97 39.59 17.96 3.59
CA VAL A 97 40.34 16.76 3.19
C VAL A 97 39.98 15.55 4.06
N ALA A 98 39.78 15.75 5.36
CA ALA A 98 39.39 14.67 6.27
C ALA A 98 37.98 14.14 6.02
N LEU A 99 37.02 15.02 5.75
CA LEU A 99 35.60 14.65 5.56
C LEU A 99 35.30 14.17 4.14
N ALA A 100 36.01 14.72 3.13
CA ALA A 100 35.73 14.46 1.71
C ALA A 100 35.66 12.96 1.37
N PRO A 101 36.60 12.08 1.77
CA PRO A 101 36.54 10.67 1.39
C PRO A 101 35.25 9.97 1.87
N THR A 102 34.83 10.24 3.09
CA THR A 102 33.65 9.62 3.69
C THR A 102 32.35 10.13 3.01
N PHE A 103 32.24 11.43 2.81
CA PHE A 103 31.04 11.99 2.19
C PHE A 103 30.99 11.70 0.68
N LEU A 104 32.13 11.60 -0.02
CA LEU A 104 32.18 11.11 -1.40
C LEU A 104 31.76 9.65 -1.50
N LEU A 105 32.18 8.80 -0.56
CA LEU A 105 31.72 7.42 -0.48
C LEU A 105 30.21 7.33 -0.28
N PHE A 106 29.65 8.12 0.65
CA PHE A 106 28.22 8.17 0.88
C PHE A 106 27.46 8.69 -0.34
N GLY A 107 27.99 9.72 -1.03
CA GLY A 107 27.44 10.23 -2.28
C GLY A 107 27.45 9.17 -3.39
N TRP A 108 28.54 8.42 -3.53
CA TRP A 108 28.65 7.31 -4.47
C TRP A 108 27.64 6.18 -4.16
N MET A 109 27.46 5.83 -2.87
CA MET A 109 26.42 4.88 -2.45
C MET A 109 25.02 5.39 -2.78
N THR A 110 24.77 6.69 -2.59
CA THR A 110 23.48 7.33 -2.91
C THR A 110 23.15 7.27 -4.40
N ALA A 111 24.14 7.35 -5.27
CA ALA A 111 23.97 7.26 -6.72
C ALA A 111 23.61 5.85 -7.22
N ARG A 112 23.78 4.81 -6.39
CA ARG A 112 23.47 3.41 -6.76
C ARG A 112 22.06 3.01 -6.32
N PRO A 113 21.22 2.42 -7.19
CA PRO A 113 19.87 1.99 -6.83
C PRO A 113 19.82 1.01 -5.65
N ALA A 114 20.80 0.13 -5.52
CA ALA A 114 20.84 -0.89 -4.47
C ALA A 114 21.18 -0.34 -3.08
N THR A 115 21.97 0.75 -2.99
CA THR A 115 22.48 1.32 -1.73
C THR A 115 22.04 2.77 -1.51
N GLY A 116 21.25 3.33 -2.41
CA GLY A 116 20.94 4.76 -2.45
C GLY A 116 20.31 5.28 -1.15
N SER A 117 19.34 4.58 -0.60
CA SER A 117 18.73 4.96 0.67
C SER A 117 19.70 4.89 1.84
N ALA A 118 20.54 3.85 1.89
CA ALA A 118 21.54 3.70 2.95
C ALA A 118 22.62 4.79 2.87
N GLY A 119 23.10 5.12 1.67
CA GLY A 119 24.05 6.22 1.45
C GLY A 119 23.52 7.57 1.90
N SER A 120 22.27 7.88 1.55
CA SER A 120 21.60 9.12 1.99
C SER A 120 21.44 9.18 3.50
N TRP A 121 21.03 8.08 4.15
CA TRP A 121 20.89 8.02 5.61
C TRP A 121 22.24 8.14 6.31
N LEU A 122 23.30 7.48 5.82
CA LEU A 122 24.66 7.62 6.34
C LEU A 122 25.10 9.08 6.27
N ALA A 123 24.93 9.77 5.15
CA ALA A 123 25.33 11.15 5.00
C ALA A 123 24.59 12.07 5.99
N ILE A 124 23.25 11.97 6.04
CA ILE A 124 22.42 12.83 6.88
C ILE A 124 22.72 12.61 8.37
N PHE A 125 22.67 11.36 8.84
CA PHE A 125 22.82 11.07 10.27
C PHE A 125 24.25 11.25 10.75
N THR A 126 25.27 11.00 9.92
CA THR A 126 26.65 11.32 10.24
C THR A 126 26.84 12.84 10.39
N SER A 127 26.24 13.66 9.51
CA SER A 127 26.33 15.12 9.61
C SER A 127 25.65 15.62 10.89
N VAL A 128 24.47 15.12 11.21
CA VAL A 128 23.72 15.51 12.43
C VAL A 128 24.47 15.09 13.70
N GLN A 129 24.99 13.85 13.73
CA GLN A 129 25.67 13.31 14.89
C GLN A 129 27.05 13.94 15.12
N LEU A 130 27.75 14.29 14.04
CA LEU A 130 29.06 14.96 14.12
C LEU A 130 28.94 16.39 14.62
N ALA A 131 27.81 17.06 14.36
CA ALA A 131 27.44 18.39 14.87
C ALA A 131 28.61 19.37 14.93
N LEU A 132 29.34 19.53 13.80
CA LEU A 132 30.55 20.36 13.71
C LEU A 132 30.31 21.77 14.24
N GLN A 133 31.20 22.19 15.16
CA GLN A 133 31.19 23.51 15.76
C GLN A 133 32.47 24.30 15.41
N SER A 134 32.49 25.56 15.70
CA SER A 134 33.63 26.44 15.43
C SER A 134 34.89 26.10 16.25
N SER A 135 34.73 25.39 17.35
CA SER A 135 35.84 24.90 18.19
C SER A 135 35.63 23.43 18.54
N TYR A 136 36.72 22.66 18.61
CA TYR A 136 36.68 21.29 19.05
C TYR A 136 36.39 21.19 20.54
N SER A 137 35.29 20.55 20.91
CA SER A 137 34.85 20.36 22.30
C SER A 137 34.22 18.97 22.52
N ALA A 138 34.73 17.94 21.82
CA ALA A 138 34.17 16.59 21.93
C ALA A 138 34.44 16.00 23.33
N ASP A 139 33.36 15.66 24.02
CA ASP A 139 33.34 14.90 25.25
C ASP A 139 32.72 13.55 25.03
N PHE A 140 33.37 12.51 25.57
CA PHE A 140 32.90 11.14 25.38
C PHE A 140 31.54 10.88 26.02
N GLY A 141 31.26 11.48 27.16
CA GLY A 141 29.97 11.37 27.85
C GLY A 141 28.84 11.92 27.00
N SER A 142 29.01 13.11 26.45
CA SER A 142 28.05 13.74 25.53
C SER A 142 27.87 12.97 24.25
N PHE A 143 28.95 12.46 23.65
CA PHE A 143 28.89 11.61 22.46
C PHE A 143 28.13 10.30 22.71
N ALA A 144 28.43 9.61 23.82
CA ALA A 144 27.77 8.37 24.20
C ALA A 144 26.27 8.60 24.44
N ASN A 145 25.93 9.70 25.10
CA ASN A 145 24.55 10.05 25.41
C ASN A 145 23.76 10.45 24.16
N ALA A 146 24.36 11.22 23.24
CA ALA A 146 23.76 11.53 21.94
C ALA A 146 23.58 10.26 21.07
N SER A 147 24.57 9.33 21.11
CA SER A 147 24.45 8.04 20.43
C SER A 147 23.33 7.18 21.01
N LEU A 148 23.20 7.16 22.33
CA LEU A 148 22.10 6.49 23.02
C LEU A 148 20.74 7.10 22.63
N SER A 149 20.66 8.42 22.55
CA SER A 149 19.45 9.15 22.13
C SER A 149 19.00 8.75 20.72
N LEU A 150 19.94 8.62 19.80
CA LEU A 150 19.68 8.15 18.44
C LEU A 150 19.10 6.73 18.45
N VAL A 151 19.72 5.81 19.19
CA VAL A 151 19.27 4.42 19.30
C VAL A 151 17.88 4.33 19.94
N VAL A 152 17.67 5.02 21.06
CA VAL A 152 16.38 5.04 21.78
C VAL A 152 15.28 5.65 20.92
N GLY A 153 15.54 6.78 20.26
CA GLY A 153 14.57 7.42 19.36
C GLY A 153 14.11 6.50 18.25
N VAL A 154 15.04 5.79 17.62
CA VAL A 154 14.73 4.83 16.55
C VAL A 154 14.02 3.59 17.09
N ALA A 155 14.48 3.02 18.19
CA ALA A 155 13.87 1.83 18.79
C ALA A 155 12.42 2.11 19.21
N LEU A 156 12.17 3.25 19.84
CA LEU A 156 10.86 3.67 20.29
C LEU A 156 9.92 3.94 19.09
N THR A 157 10.44 4.54 18.01
CA THR A 157 9.71 4.73 16.77
C THR A 157 9.34 3.39 16.14
N ALA A 158 10.28 2.44 16.06
CA ALA A 158 10.01 1.11 15.53
C ALA A 158 8.95 0.35 16.35
N ALA A 159 9.03 0.41 17.67
CA ALA A 159 8.05 -0.21 18.57
C ALA A 159 6.65 0.43 18.41
N THR A 160 6.57 1.75 18.41
CA THR A 160 5.30 2.49 18.26
C THR A 160 4.67 2.23 16.89
N CYS A 161 5.46 2.29 15.82
CA CYS A 161 4.98 1.95 14.47
C CYS A 161 4.51 0.49 14.39
N GLY A 162 5.19 -0.44 15.04
CA GLY A 162 4.77 -1.84 15.14
C GLY A 162 3.41 -1.98 15.80
N ILE A 163 3.21 -1.37 16.98
CA ILE A 163 1.94 -1.41 17.73
C ILE A 163 0.81 -0.75 16.93
N VAL A 164 1.04 0.44 16.41
CA VAL A 164 0.05 1.18 15.61
C VAL A 164 -0.38 0.37 14.39
N ARG A 165 0.55 -0.36 13.75
CA ARG A 165 0.26 -1.22 12.60
C ARG A 165 -0.60 -2.43 12.95
N THR A 166 -0.29 -3.13 14.04
CA THR A 166 -1.10 -4.28 14.46
C THR A 166 -2.54 -3.88 14.77
N LEU A 167 -2.73 -2.74 15.41
CA LEU A 167 -4.07 -2.20 15.69
C LEU A 167 -4.77 -1.68 14.42
N GLY A 168 -4.01 -1.14 13.47
CA GLY A 168 -4.54 -0.57 12.23
C GLY A 168 -4.81 -1.59 11.12
N ALA A 169 -4.22 -2.78 11.15
CA ALA A 169 -4.31 -3.75 10.07
C ALA A 169 -5.76 -4.13 9.75
N ALA A 170 -6.56 -4.46 10.75
CA ALA A 170 -7.97 -4.81 10.58
C ALA A 170 -8.80 -3.64 10.04
N TRP A 171 -8.55 -2.40 10.50
CA TRP A 171 -9.24 -1.21 10.02
C TRP A 171 -8.89 -0.90 8.57
N ILE A 172 -7.61 -1.02 8.21
CA ILE A 172 -7.14 -0.78 6.83
C ILE A 172 -7.70 -1.86 5.90
N ALA A 173 -7.71 -3.13 6.31
CA ALA A 173 -8.31 -4.22 5.53
C ALA A 173 -9.80 -3.95 5.27
N SER A 174 -10.58 -3.65 6.30
CA SER A 174 -12.01 -3.35 6.16
C SER A 174 -12.29 -2.11 5.30
N ARG A 175 -11.41 -1.12 5.33
CA ARG A 175 -11.49 0.07 4.48
C ARG A 175 -11.18 -0.25 3.01
N LEU A 176 -10.19 -1.10 2.75
CA LEU A 176 -9.83 -1.53 1.41
C LEU A 176 -10.95 -2.35 0.77
N VAL A 177 -11.53 -3.29 1.52
CA VAL A 177 -12.72 -4.05 1.11
C VAL A 177 -13.87 -3.10 0.74
N ARG A 178 -14.19 -2.16 1.60
CA ARG A 178 -15.22 -1.15 1.36
C ARG A 178 -14.95 -0.29 0.12
N SER A 179 -13.68 0.07 -0.10
CA SER A 179 -13.25 0.82 -1.28
C SER A 179 -13.40 0.00 -2.56
N ASN A 180 -13.15 -1.32 -2.52
CA ASN A 180 -13.34 -2.21 -3.66
C ASN A 180 -14.82 -2.36 -4.01
N TRP A 181 -15.69 -2.54 -3.02
CA TRP A 181 -17.14 -2.57 -3.23
C TRP A 181 -17.68 -1.25 -3.79
N ARG A 182 -17.19 -0.11 -3.33
CA ARG A 182 -17.55 1.21 -3.90
C ARG A 182 -17.11 1.34 -5.35
N THR A 183 -15.92 0.85 -5.70
CA THR A 183 -15.43 0.85 -7.08
C THR A 183 -16.31 -0.04 -7.96
N LEU A 184 -16.65 -1.24 -7.51
CA LEU A 184 -17.57 -2.13 -8.21
C LEU A 184 -18.94 -1.47 -8.40
N ALA A 185 -19.49 -0.86 -7.35
CA ALA A 185 -20.76 -0.16 -7.41
C ALA A 185 -20.73 1.00 -8.42
N ALA A 186 -19.67 1.80 -8.45
CA ALA A 186 -19.51 2.93 -9.38
C ALA A 186 -19.39 2.47 -10.83
N VAL A 187 -18.65 1.39 -11.08
CA VAL A 187 -18.51 0.78 -12.42
C VAL A 187 -19.85 0.18 -12.86
N ALA A 188 -20.54 -0.53 -11.99
CA ALA A 188 -21.84 -1.09 -12.27
C ALA A 188 -22.92 -0.01 -12.52
N ALA A 189 -22.90 1.09 -11.77
CA ALA A 189 -23.83 2.22 -11.93
C ALA A 189 -23.50 3.21 -13.07
N ARG A 190 -22.49 2.93 -13.93
CA ARG A 190 -21.99 3.85 -14.98
C ARG A 190 -21.44 5.19 -14.47
N SER A 191 -21.17 5.35 -13.19
CA SER A 191 -20.65 6.57 -12.57
C SER A 191 -19.12 6.62 -12.50
N ALA A 192 -18.43 5.55 -12.91
CA ALA A 192 -16.97 5.52 -13.00
C ALA A 192 -16.46 5.89 -14.41
N PRO A 193 -15.19 6.34 -14.52
CA PRO A 193 -14.54 6.52 -15.82
C PRO A 193 -14.64 5.24 -16.65
N ARG A 194 -14.99 5.39 -17.95
CA ARG A 194 -15.14 4.28 -18.90
C ARG A 194 -13.81 3.71 -19.39
N ASP A 195 -12.70 4.31 -18.99
CA ASP A 195 -11.37 3.90 -19.44
C ASP A 195 -10.90 2.66 -18.67
N ARG A 196 -10.85 1.52 -19.36
CA ARG A 196 -10.36 0.24 -18.84
C ARG A 196 -8.92 0.35 -18.33
N ALA A 197 -8.09 1.19 -18.95
CA ALA A 197 -6.70 1.36 -18.56
C ALA A 197 -6.58 2.05 -17.18
N VAL A 198 -7.42 3.04 -16.91
CA VAL A 198 -7.45 3.73 -15.60
C VAL A 198 -7.87 2.79 -14.48
N ILE A 199 -8.92 2.00 -14.71
CA ILE A 199 -9.42 1.05 -13.71
C ILE A 199 -8.46 -0.13 -13.58
N GLY A 200 -7.87 -0.61 -14.68
CA GLY A 200 -6.84 -1.64 -14.67
C GLY A 200 -5.61 -1.21 -13.87
N GLY A 201 -5.13 0.01 -14.04
CA GLY A 201 -4.02 0.58 -13.27
C GLY A 201 -4.35 0.69 -11.77
N LEU A 202 -5.58 1.13 -11.43
CA LEU A 202 -6.05 1.19 -10.05
C LEU A 202 -6.08 -0.20 -9.39
N ILE A 203 -6.54 -1.21 -10.13
CA ILE A 203 -6.61 -2.59 -9.68
C ILE A 203 -5.20 -3.17 -9.48
N GLN A 204 -4.29 -2.98 -10.45
CA GLN A 204 -2.91 -3.45 -10.33
C GLN A 204 -2.21 -2.83 -9.11
N HIS A 205 -2.40 -1.53 -8.88
CA HIS A 205 -1.84 -0.87 -7.71
C HIS A 205 -2.39 -1.44 -6.39
N ARG A 206 -3.70 -1.67 -6.31
CA ARG A 206 -4.33 -2.28 -5.12
C ARG A 206 -3.90 -3.73 -4.92
N LEU A 207 -3.70 -4.48 -5.99
CA LEU A 207 -3.16 -5.85 -5.96
C LEU A 207 -1.74 -5.88 -5.39
N ALA A 208 -0.88 -4.95 -5.82
CA ALA A 208 0.47 -4.82 -5.30
C ALA A 208 0.48 -4.50 -3.80
N LEU A 209 -0.43 -3.62 -3.34
CA LEU A 209 -0.60 -3.29 -1.92
C LEU A 209 -1.11 -4.49 -1.10
N LEU A 210 -2.02 -5.29 -1.64
CA LEU A 210 -2.53 -6.49 -1.00
C LEU A 210 -1.46 -7.59 -0.93
N ALA A 211 -0.74 -7.85 -2.03
CA ALA A 211 0.31 -8.85 -2.08
C ALA A 211 1.42 -8.60 -1.05
N ALA A 212 1.82 -7.34 -0.87
CA ALA A 212 2.79 -6.97 0.16
C ALA A 212 2.31 -7.26 1.60
N ARG A 213 0.98 -7.31 1.84
CA ARG A 213 0.37 -7.60 3.15
C ARG A 213 0.12 -9.06 3.40
N ILE A 214 -0.29 -9.83 2.39
CA ILE A 214 -0.49 -11.29 2.47
C ILE A 214 0.81 -11.98 2.91
N ALA A 215 1.97 -11.46 2.49
CA ALA A 215 3.27 -11.98 2.89
C ALA A 215 3.56 -11.88 4.40
N VAL A 216 2.80 -11.05 5.13
CA VAL A 216 3.04 -10.78 6.58
C VAL A 216 2.06 -11.50 7.50
N VAL A 217 0.84 -11.84 7.03
CA VAL A 217 -0.22 -12.45 7.88
C VAL A 217 -0.91 -13.61 7.16
N PRO A 218 -0.43 -14.85 7.32
CA PRO A 218 -0.96 -16.04 6.62
C PRO A 218 -2.44 -16.38 6.90
N ALA A 219 -2.97 -15.97 8.07
CA ALA A 219 -4.35 -16.28 8.46
C ALA A 219 -5.43 -15.48 7.71
N GLU A 220 -5.06 -14.34 7.11
CA GLU A 220 -5.97 -13.46 6.37
C GLU A 220 -6.00 -13.73 4.85
N ALA A 221 -5.19 -14.65 4.37
CA ALA A 221 -5.06 -14.98 2.95
C ALA A 221 -6.39 -15.41 2.28
N GLN A 222 -7.33 -15.96 3.04
CA GLN A 222 -8.65 -16.33 2.51
C GLN A 222 -9.56 -15.13 2.26
N SER A 223 -9.49 -14.09 3.09
CA SER A 223 -10.25 -12.84 2.86
C SER A 223 -9.68 -12.04 1.69
N ASP A 224 -8.38 -12.14 1.47
CA ASP A 224 -7.67 -11.43 0.42
C ASP A 224 -7.90 -12.05 -0.96
N ALA A 225 -8.04 -13.37 -1.06
CA ALA A 225 -8.46 -14.05 -2.28
C ALA A 225 -9.87 -13.59 -2.71
N ALA A 226 -10.80 -13.40 -1.78
CA ALA A 226 -12.12 -12.86 -2.06
C ALA A 226 -12.06 -11.40 -2.57
N ASN A 227 -11.14 -10.58 -2.02
CA ASN A 227 -10.92 -9.22 -2.49
C ASN A 227 -10.37 -9.15 -3.92
N LEU A 228 -9.50 -10.10 -4.31
CA LEU A 228 -8.99 -10.22 -5.67
C LEU A 228 -10.09 -10.56 -6.67
N LEU A 229 -11.01 -11.46 -6.30
CA LEU A 229 -12.16 -11.83 -7.11
C LEU A 229 -13.10 -10.66 -7.36
N GLN A 230 -13.31 -9.77 -6.37
CA GLN A 230 -14.13 -8.57 -6.51
C GLN A 230 -13.53 -7.55 -7.50
N LEU A 231 -12.22 -7.37 -7.46
CA LEU A 231 -11.52 -6.47 -8.39
C LEU A 231 -11.59 -7.01 -9.83
N ARG A 232 -11.39 -8.30 -10.03
CA ARG A 232 -11.57 -8.97 -11.33
C ARG A 232 -13.00 -8.81 -11.84
N THR A 233 -13.98 -8.88 -10.94
CA THR A 233 -15.39 -8.67 -11.28
C THR A 233 -15.64 -7.27 -11.83
N ALA A 234 -15.00 -6.24 -11.29
CA ALA A 234 -15.13 -4.87 -11.81
C ALA A 234 -14.62 -4.74 -13.26
N LEU A 235 -13.52 -5.43 -13.61
CA LEU A 235 -13.05 -5.49 -15.00
C LEU A 235 -14.05 -6.20 -15.91
N ASN A 236 -14.57 -7.34 -15.48
CA ASN A 236 -15.56 -8.08 -16.23
C ASN A 236 -16.84 -7.26 -16.49
N VAL A 237 -17.28 -6.42 -15.52
CA VAL A 237 -18.42 -5.50 -15.71
C VAL A 237 -18.13 -4.50 -16.83
N ILE A 238 -16.92 -3.96 -16.92
CA ILE A 238 -16.53 -3.04 -17.99
C ILE A 238 -16.53 -3.76 -19.33
N ASP A 239 -15.95 -4.96 -19.37
CA ASP A 239 -15.87 -5.75 -20.61
C ASP A 239 -17.28 -6.12 -21.14
N VAL A 240 -18.20 -6.53 -20.25
CA VAL A 240 -19.60 -6.77 -20.61
C VAL A 240 -20.29 -5.50 -21.13
N ARG A 241 -20.04 -4.35 -20.51
CA ARG A 241 -20.61 -3.07 -21.00
C ARG A 241 -20.11 -2.68 -22.38
N HIS A 242 -18.81 -2.91 -22.66
CA HIS A 242 -18.28 -2.69 -24.02
C HIS A 242 -18.90 -3.67 -25.02
N ALA A 243 -18.97 -4.94 -24.65
CA ALA A 243 -19.57 -5.95 -25.50
C ALA A 243 -21.08 -5.72 -25.75
N SER A 244 -21.81 -5.19 -24.78
CA SER A 244 -23.26 -4.93 -24.88
C SER A 244 -23.62 -3.92 -25.96
N LEU A 245 -22.67 -3.07 -26.41
CA LEU A 245 -22.91 -2.13 -27.53
C LEU A 245 -23.23 -2.83 -28.86
N GLY A 246 -22.85 -4.11 -29.02
CA GLY A 246 -23.13 -4.92 -30.21
C GLY A 246 -24.26 -5.95 -30.02
N LEU A 247 -25.04 -5.86 -28.94
CA LEU A 247 -26.15 -6.78 -28.63
C LEU A 247 -27.51 -6.15 -28.90
N SER A 248 -28.57 -6.97 -28.98
CA SER A 248 -29.95 -6.50 -29.10
C SER A 248 -30.40 -5.67 -27.89
N ARG A 249 -31.38 -4.81 -28.08
CA ARG A 249 -31.96 -4.00 -26.98
C ARG A 249 -32.50 -4.85 -25.83
N ALA A 250 -33.02 -6.02 -26.11
CA ALA A 250 -33.55 -6.93 -25.09
C ALA A 250 -32.43 -7.50 -24.21
N ALA A 251 -31.31 -7.93 -24.79
CA ALA A 251 -30.14 -8.43 -24.04
C ALA A 251 -29.49 -7.31 -23.22
N VAL A 252 -29.36 -6.11 -23.80
CA VAL A 252 -28.83 -4.92 -23.11
C VAL A 252 -29.69 -4.56 -21.90
N ALA A 253 -31.01 -4.54 -22.03
CA ALA A 253 -31.92 -4.22 -20.92
C ALA A 253 -31.76 -5.22 -19.75
N GLY A 254 -31.59 -6.51 -20.05
CA GLY A 254 -31.32 -7.53 -19.04
C GLY A 254 -30.00 -7.34 -18.31
N ILE A 255 -28.95 -6.99 -19.05
CA ILE A 255 -27.61 -6.69 -18.49
C ILE A 255 -27.66 -5.41 -17.64
N ASP A 256 -28.33 -4.36 -18.10
CA ASP A 256 -28.47 -3.11 -17.34
C ASP A 256 -29.24 -3.32 -16.03
N ALA A 257 -30.36 -4.05 -16.06
CA ALA A 257 -31.11 -4.41 -14.86
C ALA A 257 -30.30 -5.22 -13.85
N LEU A 258 -29.46 -6.13 -14.33
CA LEU A 258 -28.50 -6.86 -13.50
C LEU A 258 -27.49 -5.91 -12.84
N PHE A 259 -26.88 -5.00 -13.61
CA PHE A 259 -25.86 -4.08 -13.12
C PHE A 259 -26.41 -3.04 -12.14
N ASP A 260 -27.62 -2.58 -12.33
CA ASP A 260 -28.30 -1.68 -11.38
C ASP A 260 -28.53 -2.36 -10.02
N ARG A 261 -28.94 -3.62 -10.03
CA ARG A 261 -29.08 -4.42 -8.80
C ARG A 261 -27.72 -4.74 -8.17
N LEU A 262 -26.72 -5.06 -8.98
CA LEU A 262 -25.35 -5.27 -8.49
C LEU A 262 -24.79 -3.98 -7.86
N ALA A 263 -24.99 -2.83 -8.49
CA ALA A 263 -24.57 -1.53 -7.96
C ALA A 263 -25.25 -1.22 -6.62
N SER A 264 -26.54 -1.50 -6.50
CA SER A 264 -27.30 -1.32 -5.26
C SER A 264 -26.81 -2.25 -4.16
N ALA A 265 -26.64 -3.55 -4.47
CA ALA A 265 -26.14 -4.51 -3.52
C ALA A 265 -24.70 -4.18 -3.07
N ALA A 266 -23.83 -3.76 -3.99
CA ALA A 266 -22.45 -3.37 -3.69
C ALA A 266 -22.35 -2.10 -2.84
N ARG A 267 -23.24 -1.10 -3.04
CA ARG A 267 -23.29 0.10 -2.18
C ARG A 267 -23.68 -0.21 -0.75
N ASN A 268 -24.62 -1.14 -0.57
CA ASN A 268 -25.16 -1.49 0.74
C ASN A 268 -24.41 -2.65 1.40
N HIS A 269 -23.36 -3.15 0.74
CA HIS A 269 -22.59 -4.27 1.26
C HIS A 269 -21.72 -3.84 2.44
N THR A 270 -22.06 -4.29 3.63
CA THR A 270 -21.32 -4.01 4.88
C THR A 270 -20.48 -5.19 5.33
N ALA A 271 -21.00 -6.39 5.19
CA ALA A 271 -20.29 -7.66 5.43
C ALA A 271 -21.22 -8.83 5.04
N GLY A 272 -20.66 -9.93 4.57
CA GLY A 272 -21.42 -11.15 4.32
C GLY A 272 -21.56 -11.52 2.84
N ARG A 273 -22.55 -12.37 2.54
CA ARG A 273 -22.81 -12.90 1.20
C ARG A 273 -23.73 -11.96 0.43
N LEU A 274 -23.47 -11.78 -0.86
CA LEU A 274 -24.40 -11.07 -1.75
C LEU A 274 -25.74 -11.80 -1.82
N PRO A 275 -26.84 -11.08 -2.09
CA PRO A 275 -28.18 -11.71 -2.22
C PRO A 275 -28.20 -12.81 -3.30
N ASP A 276 -28.74 -13.97 -2.97
CA ASP A 276 -28.84 -15.10 -3.90
C ASP A 276 -29.70 -14.77 -5.15
N GLU A 277 -30.57 -13.79 -5.07
CA GLU A 277 -31.34 -13.25 -6.21
C GLU A 277 -30.43 -12.80 -7.37
N LEU A 278 -29.21 -12.30 -7.07
CA LEU A 278 -28.29 -11.87 -8.11
C LEU A 278 -27.77 -13.02 -8.97
N VAL A 279 -27.68 -14.24 -8.43
CA VAL A 279 -27.31 -15.44 -9.21
C VAL A 279 -28.36 -15.70 -10.28
N GLY A 280 -29.63 -15.68 -9.90
CA GLY A 280 -30.73 -15.87 -10.87
C GLY A 280 -30.78 -14.81 -11.96
N ARG A 281 -30.49 -13.55 -11.60
CA ARG A 281 -30.41 -12.45 -12.58
C ARG A 281 -29.20 -12.60 -13.52
N LEU A 282 -28.06 -13.05 -13.00
CA LEU A 282 -26.88 -13.39 -13.80
C LEU A 282 -27.18 -14.52 -14.77
N ASP A 283 -27.81 -15.59 -14.29
CA ASP A 283 -28.18 -16.74 -15.12
C ASP A 283 -29.18 -16.34 -16.21
N ASN A 284 -30.13 -15.45 -15.92
CA ASN A 284 -31.05 -14.90 -16.92
C ASN A 284 -30.33 -14.01 -17.95
N ALA A 285 -29.38 -13.18 -17.53
CA ALA A 285 -28.56 -12.36 -18.43
C ALA A 285 -27.70 -13.23 -19.35
N ILE A 286 -27.11 -14.31 -18.82
CA ILE A 286 -26.37 -15.31 -19.62
C ILE A 286 -27.30 -15.99 -20.63
N ALA A 287 -28.50 -16.42 -20.19
CA ALA A 287 -29.47 -17.06 -21.05
C ALA A 287 -29.97 -16.16 -22.20
N SER A 288 -30.22 -14.87 -21.90
CA SER A 288 -30.61 -13.89 -22.93
C SER A 288 -29.49 -13.65 -23.93
N THR A 289 -28.25 -13.52 -23.46
CA THR A 289 -27.06 -13.30 -24.30
C THR A 289 -26.75 -14.53 -25.15
N LEU A 290 -27.00 -15.75 -24.67
CA LEU A 290 -26.87 -16.99 -25.45
C LEU A 290 -27.82 -17.09 -26.64
N ARG A 291 -28.98 -16.41 -26.60
CA ARG A 291 -29.96 -16.38 -27.70
C ARG A 291 -29.58 -15.39 -28.82
N GLU A 292 -28.62 -14.54 -28.58
CA GLU A 292 -28.11 -13.61 -29.60
C GLU A 292 -27.37 -14.34 -30.71
N PRO A 293 -27.35 -13.80 -31.93
CA PRO A 293 -26.56 -14.34 -33.02
C PRO A 293 -25.07 -14.48 -32.66
N ALA A 294 -24.41 -15.48 -33.21
CA ALA A 294 -22.99 -15.66 -32.96
C ALA A 294 -22.19 -14.45 -33.46
N SER A 295 -21.56 -13.74 -32.52
CA SER A 295 -20.76 -12.54 -32.78
C SER A 295 -19.64 -12.43 -31.75
N LYS A 296 -18.63 -11.62 -32.05
CA LYS A 296 -17.57 -11.31 -31.08
C LYS A 296 -18.16 -10.68 -29.83
N SER A 297 -19.07 -9.71 -29.98
CA SER A 297 -19.74 -9.02 -28.86
C SER A 297 -20.51 -9.98 -27.96
N ARG A 298 -21.22 -10.98 -28.53
CA ARG A 298 -21.88 -12.03 -27.77
C ARG A 298 -20.87 -12.83 -26.93
N ASN A 299 -19.79 -13.28 -27.57
CA ASN A 299 -18.80 -14.11 -26.88
C ASN A 299 -18.09 -13.35 -25.77
N ASP A 300 -17.69 -12.10 -26.02
CA ASP A 300 -17.05 -11.25 -25.02
C ASP A 300 -18.00 -10.97 -23.84
N ALA A 301 -19.28 -10.72 -24.10
CA ALA A 301 -20.30 -10.55 -23.06
C ALA A 301 -20.48 -11.82 -22.21
N LEU A 302 -20.54 -13.00 -22.84
CA LEU A 302 -20.67 -14.28 -22.14
C LEU A 302 -19.47 -14.57 -21.26
N ILE A 303 -18.24 -14.34 -21.76
CA ILE A 303 -17.01 -14.49 -20.98
C ILE A 303 -17.04 -13.56 -19.75
N GLY A 304 -17.41 -12.30 -19.94
CA GLY A 304 -17.52 -11.34 -18.85
C GLY A 304 -18.58 -11.71 -17.81
N LEU A 305 -19.79 -12.10 -18.25
CA LEU A 305 -20.88 -12.52 -17.34
C LEU A 305 -20.50 -13.80 -16.56
N ALA A 306 -19.89 -14.78 -17.22
CA ALA A 306 -19.37 -15.97 -16.55
C ALA A 306 -18.28 -15.64 -15.53
N GLY A 307 -17.38 -14.70 -15.88
CA GLY A 307 -16.36 -14.19 -14.97
C GLY A 307 -16.94 -13.46 -13.75
N ILE A 308 -18.01 -12.67 -13.92
CA ILE A 308 -18.74 -12.03 -12.82
C ILE A 308 -19.37 -13.10 -11.91
N ARG A 309 -19.99 -14.11 -12.50
CA ARG A 309 -20.61 -15.21 -11.76
C ARG A 309 -19.61 -15.98 -10.92
N ALA A 310 -18.48 -16.37 -11.52
CA ALA A 310 -17.41 -17.09 -10.82
C ALA A 310 -16.75 -16.23 -9.72
N GLY A 311 -16.60 -14.93 -9.96
CA GLY A 311 -15.98 -14.00 -9.01
C GLY A 311 -16.86 -13.66 -7.80
N LEU A 312 -18.17 -13.50 -8.00
CA LEU A 312 -19.09 -13.12 -6.91
C LEU A 312 -19.71 -14.33 -6.19
N PHE A 313 -19.86 -15.46 -6.89
CA PHE A 313 -20.52 -16.64 -6.37
C PHE A 313 -19.71 -17.92 -6.64
N PRO A 314 -18.50 -18.06 -6.08
CA PRO A 314 -17.63 -19.21 -6.35
C PRO A 314 -18.23 -20.55 -5.89
N GLY A 315 -19.17 -20.53 -4.92
CA GLY A 315 -19.87 -21.72 -4.44
C GLY A 315 -21.23 -22.00 -5.11
N ALA A 316 -21.62 -21.20 -6.10
CA ALA A 316 -22.88 -21.44 -6.80
C ALA A 316 -22.77 -22.66 -7.74
N ARG A 317 -23.87 -23.44 -7.84
CA ARG A 317 -23.93 -24.57 -8.78
C ARG A 317 -23.59 -24.09 -10.20
N SER A 318 -22.93 -24.92 -10.99
CA SER A 318 -22.62 -24.65 -12.40
C SER A 318 -23.88 -24.22 -13.16
N TYR A 319 -23.72 -23.21 -14.04
CA TYR A 319 -24.82 -22.76 -14.90
C TYR A 319 -25.24 -23.93 -15.80
N GLN A 320 -26.51 -24.30 -15.75
CA GLN A 320 -27.12 -25.25 -16.66
C GLN A 320 -28.09 -24.49 -17.56
N PRO A 321 -27.89 -24.47 -18.88
CA PRO A 321 -28.85 -23.90 -19.81
C PRO A 321 -30.19 -24.66 -19.64
N ARG A 322 -31.29 -23.91 -19.40
CA ARG A 322 -32.60 -24.52 -19.50
C ARG A 322 -32.81 -24.88 -20.97
N LEU A 323 -32.66 -26.14 -21.30
CA LEU A 323 -33.12 -26.70 -22.56
C LEU A 323 -34.62 -26.43 -22.60
N SER A 324 -35.06 -25.53 -23.49
CA SER A 324 -36.49 -25.39 -23.79
C SER A 324 -36.98 -26.74 -24.29
N ASN A 325 -37.97 -27.33 -23.61
CA ASN A 325 -38.66 -28.50 -24.05
C ASN A 325 -39.07 -28.32 -25.51
N GLN A 326 -38.31 -28.95 -26.43
CA GLN A 326 -38.80 -29.33 -27.73
C GLN A 326 -39.44 -30.71 -27.57
N GLU A 327 -40.46 -30.79 -26.71
CA GLU A 327 -41.41 -31.91 -26.70
C GLU A 327 -42.76 -31.36 -27.17
N GLY A 328 -42.98 -31.43 -28.47
CA GLY A 328 -44.25 -31.01 -29.05
C GLY A 328 -44.35 -31.13 -30.55
N ILE A 329 -43.56 -32.05 -31.19
CA ILE A 329 -43.86 -32.48 -32.57
C ILE A 329 -43.50 -33.95 -32.68
N ALA A 330 -44.40 -34.81 -32.20
CA ALA A 330 -44.56 -36.20 -32.63
C ALA A 330 -45.92 -36.68 -32.15
N ALA A 331 -46.95 -36.35 -32.91
CA ALA A 331 -48.22 -37.11 -33.01
C ALA A 331 -48.83 -36.82 -34.38
#